data_10e9c9183b00848ad87f1cc7c50867ff
#
_entry.id   10e9c9183b00848ad87f1cc7c50867ff
#
_cell.length_a   1.000
_cell.length_b   1.000
_cell.length_c   1.000
_cell.angle_alpha   90.00
_cell.angle_beta   90.00
_cell.angle_gamma   90.00
#
_symmetry.space_group_name_H-M   'P 1'
#
loop_
_entity.id
_entity.type
_entity.pdbx_description
1 polymer ?
#
loop_
_entity_poly.entity_id
_entity_poly.type
_entity_poly.pdbx_seq_one_letter_code
_entity_poly.pdbx_strand_id
1 'polypeptide(L)'
;MTVLLVEDDTALRDALEELLLREGYAVVKAANACSAKEKMSTGIDLAILDVGLPDEDGVALCKRWRSQGMETPILFLTAKDEEMDIVRGLDAGGNDYVTKPFRMQELLSRIRALLRRSNAREAVVSRSGITLDKAKLQATRNGEILTLTLTEYKILAKLISQRCIITRGVLLNALWDADSRFVDDNTLSVHVSRLREKIGPERIKTVRGVGYQWVD
;
A
#
# COMPACT_ATOMS: atom_id res chain seq x y z
N MET A 1 -0.17 3.35 -9.24
CA MET A 1 0.79 2.60 -8.42
C MET A 1 2.18 3.05 -8.76
N THR A 2 3.02 3.29 -7.76
CA THR A 2 4.38 3.83 -7.93
C THR A 2 5.42 2.73 -7.66
N VAL A 3 6.31 2.52 -8.61
CA VAL A 3 7.39 1.53 -8.54
C VAL A 3 8.72 2.24 -8.35
N LEU A 4 9.47 1.89 -7.31
CA LEU A 4 10.87 2.27 -7.16
C LEU A 4 11.73 1.27 -7.94
N LEU A 5 12.45 1.73 -8.94
CA LEU A 5 13.37 0.93 -9.76
C LEU A 5 14.81 1.27 -9.40
N VAL A 6 15.52 0.30 -8.82
CA VAL A 6 16.92 0.42 -8.39
C VAL A 6 17.77 -0.51 -9.24
N GLU A 7 18.50 0.06 -10.18
CA GLU A 7 19.34 -0.65 -11.16
C GLU A 7 20.49 0.28 -11.57
N ASP A 8 21.73 -0.17 -11.57
CA ASP A 8 22.89 0.63 -11.93
C ASP A 8 23.13 0.68 -13.44
N ASP A 9 22.83 -0.39 -14.16
CA ASP A 9 22.87 -0.39 -15.63
C ASP A 9 21.85 0.59 -16.21
N THR A 10 22.35 1.65 -16.81
CA THR A 10 21.53 2.73 -17.36
C THR A 10 20.62 2.24 -18.50
N ALA A 11 21.14 1.38 -19.40
CA ALA A 11 20.36 0.89 -20.53
C ALA A 11 19.21 -0.01 -20.07
N LEU A 12 19.47 -0.90 -19.12
CA LEU A 12 18.45 -1.77 -18.52
C LEU A 12 17.44 -0.95 -17.73
N ARG A 13 17.90 0.01 -16.92
CA ARG A 13 17.03 0.89 -16.12
C ARG A 13 16.07 1.69 -17.00
N ASP A 14 16.56 2.27 -18.11
CA ASP A 14 15.72 3.06 -19.01
C ASP A 14 14.72 2.17 -19.79
N ALA A 15 15.13 0.98 -20.21
CA ALA A 15 14.23 0.01 -20.84
C ALA A 15 13.12 -0.47 -19.89
N LEU A 16 13.46 -0.71 -18.61
CA LEU A 16 12.49 -1.09 -17.60
C LEU A 16 11.55 0.07 -17.24
N GLU A 17 12.05 1.29 -17.16
CA GLU A 17 11.20 2.48 -16.98
C GLU A 17 10.16 2.59 -18.09
N GLU A 18 10.59 2.52 -19.35
CA GLU A 18 9.68 2.62 -20.51
C GLU A 18 8.62 1.52 -20.46
N LEU A 19 9.02 0.29 -20.16
CA LEU A 19 8.09 -0.83 -20.00
C LEU A 19 7.05 -0.57 -18.90
N LEU A 20 7.48 -0.14 -17.72
CA LEU A 20 6.61 0.11 -16.58
C LEU A 20 5.66 1.28 -16.82
N LEU A 21 6.12 2.36 -17.46
CA LEU A 21 5.29 3.49 -17.86
C LEU A 21 4.20 3.08 -18.85
N ARG A 22 4.52 2.22 -19.84
CA ARG A 22 3.53 1.67 -20.78
C ARG A 22 2.46 0.82 -20.12
N GLU A 23 2.81 0.14 -19.03
CA GLU A 23 1.87 -0.64 -18.21
C GLU A 23 1.07 0.23 -17.20
N GLY A 24 1.27 1.56 -17.23
CA GLY A 24 0.52 2.51 -16.41
C GLY A 24 1.04 2.69 -14.98
N TYR A 25 2.27 2.26 -14.68
CA TYR A 25 2.93 2.53 -13.40
C TYR A 25 3.61 3.89 -13.41
N ALA A 26 3.63 4.59 -12.27
CA ALA A 26 4.56 5.68 -12.05
C ALA A 26 5.91 5.09 -11.61
N VAL A 27 7.03 5.64 -12.12
CA VAL A 27 8.37 5.09 -11.85
C VAL A 27 9.24 6.12 -11.17
N VAL A 28 9.89 5.70 -10.09
CA VAL A 28 10.95 6.45 -9.40
C VAL A 28 12.26 5.69 -9.62
N LYS A 29 13.23 6.30 -10.31
CA LYS A 29 14.51 5.64 -10.62
C LYS A 29 15.59 5.94 -9.58
N ALA A 30 16.41 4.94 -9.25
CA ALA A 30 17.63 5.07 -8.48
C ALA A 30 18.75 4.25 -9.16
N ALA A 31 19.97 4.80 -9.21
CA ALA A 31 21.12 4.14 -9.82
C ALA A 31 22.00 3.38 -8.81
N ASN A 32 21.70 3.50 -7.52
CA ASN A 32 22.47 2.91 -6.43
C ASN A 32 21.66 2.91 -5.14
N ALA A 33 22.15 2.23 -4.10
CA ALA A 33 21.49 2.10 -2.82
C ALA A 33 21.35 3.45 -2.09
N CYS A 34 22.31 4.36 -2.22
CA CYS A 34 22.24 5.68 -1.61
C CYS A 34 21.05 6.47 -2.13
N SER A 35 20.92 6.60 -3.45
CA SER A 35 19.78 7.29 -4.07
C SER A 35 18.45 6.56 -3.84
N ALA A 36 18.47 5.23 -3.73
CA ALA A 36 17.27 4.45 -3.40
C ALA A 36 16.76 4.76 -1.98
N LYS A 37 17.65 4.93 -1.00
CA LYS A 37 17.27 5.29 0.39
C LYS A 37 16.58 6.65 0.45
N GLU A 38 17.09 7.63 -0.28
CA GLU A 38 16.52 8.98 -0.33
C GLU A 38 15.12 8.99 -0.98
N LYS A 39 14.93 8.13 -1.98
CA LYS A 39 13.69 8.07 -2.78
C LYS A 39 12.65 7.12 -2.21
N MET A 40 13.03 6.22 -1.31
CA MET A 40 12.09 5.33 -0.65
C MET A 40 11.19 6.13 0.30
N SER A 41 9.89 6.08 0.05
CA SER A 41 8.87 6.82 0.80
C SER A 41 7.61 5.99 0.99
N THR A 42 6.67 6.49 1.80
CA THR A 42 5.37 5.86 2.06
C THR A 42 4.45 5.76 0.84
N GLY A 43 4.83 6.37 -0.29
CA GLY A 43 4.07 6.30 -1.55
C GLY A 43 4.59 5.29 -2.57
N ILE A 44 5.59 4.47 -2.21
CA ILE A 44 6.10 3.41 -3.08
C ILE A 44 5.32 2.12 -2.83
N ASP A 45 4.68 1.60 -3.89
CA ASP A 45 3.84 0.38 -3.84
C ASP A 45 4.66 -0.90 -4.07
N LEU A 46 5.81 -0.80 -4.77
CA LEU A 46 6.73 -1.91 -5.06
C LEU A 46 8.15 -1.37 -5.25
N ALA A 47 9.16 -2.07 -4.76
CA ALA A 47 10.55 -1.85 -5.12
C ALA A 47 11.06 -2.99 -6.02
N ILE A 48 11.64 -2.64 -7.17
CA ILE A 48 12.44 -3.55 -7.99
C ILE A 48 13.89 -3.22 -7.66
N LEU A 49 14.64 -4.19 -7.18
CA LEU A 49 15.94 -3.96 -6.57
C LEU A 49 16.99 -4.91 -7.15
N ASP A 50 17.98 -4.36 -7.83
CA ASP A 50 19.15 -5.15 -8.21
C ASP A 50 19.94 -5.56 -6.96
N VAL A 51 20.41 -6.80 -6.94
CA VAL A 51 21.30 -7.33 -5.91
C VAL A 51 22.69 -6.73 -6.04
N GLY A 52 23.21 -6.60 -7.27
CA GLY A 52 24.56 -6.18 -7.58
C GLY A 52 24.74 -4.66 -7.71
N LEU A 53 24.35 -3.86 -6.72
CA LEU A 53 24.53 -2.41 -6.77
C LEU A 53 25.99 -1.99 -6.47
N PRO A 54 26.45 -0.85 -7.02
CA PRO A 54 27.87 -0.46 -6.95
C PRO A 54 28.33 0.01 -5.56
N ASP A 55 27.42 0.45 -4.71
CA ASP A 55 27.71 1.06 -3.41
C ASP A 55 27.31 0.20 -2.20
N GLU A 56 26.35 -0.70 -2.35
CA GLU A 56 25.88 -1.61 -1.30
C GLU A 56 25.14 -2.80 -1.91
N ASP A 57 25.33 -4.00 -1.38
CA ASP A 57 24.56 -5.20 -1.75
C ASP A 57 23.04 -4.95 -1.56
N GLY A 58 22.23 -5.18 -2.61
CA GLY A 58 20.78 -4.99 -2.57
C GLY A 58 20.09 -5.82 -1.49
N VAL A 59 20.61 -7.00 -1.13
CA VAL A 59 20.09 -7.82 -0.03
C VAL A 59 20.33 -7.13 1.32
N ALA A 60 21.49 -6.49 1.50
CA ALA A 60 21.77 -5.71 2.72
C ALA A 60 20.86 -4.50 2.83
N LEU A 61 20.59 -3.81 1.70
CA LEU A 61 19.63 -2.71 1.63
C LEU A 61 18.21 -3.17 2.02
N CYS A 62 17.75 -4.32 1.50
CA CYS A 62 16.48 -4.93 1.86
C CYS A 62 16.37 -5.19 3.37
N LYS A 63 17.37 -5.86 3.97
CA LYS A 63 17.43 -6.10 5.42
C LYS A 63 17.29 -4.82 6.23
N ARG A 64 17.96 -3.75 5.82
CA ARG A 64 17.88 -2.44 6.45
C ARG A 64 16.48 -1.86 6.38
N TRP A 65 15.85 -1.90 5.22
CA TRP A 65 14.47 -1.45 5.07
C TRP A 65 13.50 -2.23 5.95
N ARG A 66 13.65 -3.55 6.03
CA ARG A 66 12.83 -4.40 6.91
C ARG A 66 13.06 -4.09 8.39
N SER A 67 14.30 -3.84 8.82
CA SER A 67 14.58 -3.44 10.21
C SER A 67 13.99 -2.08 10.59
N GLN A 68 13.74 -1.22 9.60
CA GLN A 68 13.04 0.06 9.77
C GLN A 68 11.50 -0.06 9.71
N GLY A 69 10.97 -1.28 9.62
CA GLY A 69 9.52 -1.55 9.58
C GLY A 69 8.88 -1.33 8.20
N MET A 70 9.67 -1.26 7.12
CA MET A 70 9.13 -1.11 5.78
C MET A 70 8.55 -2.42 5.27
N GLU A 71 7.27 -2.41 4.90
CA GLU A 71 6.53 -3.58 4.40
C GLU A 71 6.35 -3.57 2.87
N THR A 72 6.81 -2.51 2.18
CA THR A 72 6.76 -2.40 0.71
C THR A 72 7.30 -3.69 0.08
N PRO A 73 6.56 -4.36 -0.83
CA PRO A 73 7.06 -5.54 -1.51
C PRO A 73 8.34 -5.24 -2.30
N ILE A 74 9.28 -6.19 -2.26
CA ILE A 74 10.57 -6.10 -2.96
C ILE A 74 10.71 -7.27 -3.91
N LEU A 75 10.94 -6.95 -5.19
CA LEU A 75 11.29 -7.89 -6.25
C LEU A 75 12.77 -7.74 -6.56
N PHE A 76 13.56 -8.77 -6.32
CA PHE A 76 14.97 -8.74 -6.66
C PHE A 76 15.23 -9.02 -8.14
N LEU A 77 16.19 -8.31 -8.70
CA LEU A 77 16.87 -8.67 -9.95
C LEU A 77 18.24 -9.25 -9.56
N THR A 78 18.58 -10.45 -10.03
CA THR A 78 19.84 -11.12 -9.67
C THR A 78 20.48 -11.80 -10.86
N ALA A 79 21.81 -11.96 -10.85
CA ALA A 79 22.50 -12.75 -11.85
C ALA A 79 22.20 -14.24 -11.70
N LYS A 80 22.28 -15.00 -12.82
CA LYS A 80 21.86 -16.40 -12.93
C LYS A 80 22.66 -17.39 -12.07
N ASP A 81 23.87 -17.03 -11.65
CA ASP A 81 24.83 -17.96 -11.04
C ASP A 81 24.83 -17.94 -9.51
N GLU A 82 23.88 -17.26 -8.89
CA GLU A 82 23.84 -17.03 -7.44
C GLU A 82 22.58 -17.62 -6.79
N GLU A 83 22.39 -18.96 -6.87
CA GLU A 83 21.30 -19.63 -6.13
C GLU A 83 21.33 -19.27 -4.63
N MET A 84 22.53 -19.07 -4.06
CA MET A 84 22.68 -18.65 -2.68
C MET A 84 22.15 -17.24 -2.42
N ASP A 85 22.22 -16.33 -3.38
CA ASP A 85 21.71 -14.97 -3.21
C ASP A 85 20.17 -14.91 -3.30
N ILE A 86 19.55 -15.83 -4.03
CA ILE A 86 18.10 -15.99 -4.04
C ILE A 86 17.59 -16.34 -2.63
N VAL A 87 18.19 -17.35 -1.99
CA VAL A 87 17.83 -17.77 -0.62
C VAL A 87 18.09 -16.62 0.35
N ARG A 88 19.27 -16.00 0.29
CA ARG A 88 19.65 -14.85 1.15
C ARG A 88 18.69 -13.65 0.94
N GLY A 89 18.26 -13.39 -0.29
CA GLY A 89 17.33 -12.31 -0.61
C GLY A 89 15.94 -12.53 -0.02
N LEU A 90 15.41 -13.75 -0.14
CA LEU A 90 14.12 -14.12 0.45
C LEU A 90 14.18 -14.12 1.97
N ASP A 91 15.24 -14.66 2.58
CA ASP A 91 15.46 -14.65 4.03
C ASP A 91 15.67 -13.22 4.57
N ALA A 92 16.17 -12.31 3.73
CA ALA A 92 16.29 -10.89 4.04
C ALA A 92 14.95 -10.15 4.06
N GLY A 93 13.85 -10.82 3.68
CA GLY A 93 12.51 -10.24 3.61
C GLY A 93 12.11 -9.76 2.20
N GLY A 94 12.83 -10.16 1.15
CA GLY A 94 12.38 -10.04 -0.23
C GLY A 94 11.10 -10.86 -0.48
N ASN A 95 10.31 -10.47 -1.45
CA ASN A 95 9.01 -11.09 -1.71
C ASN A 95 9.01 -12.00 -2.94
N ASP A 96 9.90 -11.75 -3.91
CA ASP A 96 10.12 -12.55 -5.11
C ASP A 96 11.45 -12.15 -5.76
N TYR A 97 11.87 -12.89 -6.79
CA TYR A 97 13.09 -12.60 -7.55
C TYR A 97 12.92 -12.92 -9.03
N VAL A 98 13.79 -12.32 -9.86
CA VAL A 98 13.91 -12.59 -11.30
C VAL A 98 15.39 -12.66 -11.65
N THR A 99 15.81 -13.74 -12.30
CA THR A 99 17.22 -13.93 -12.71
C THR A 99 17.50 -13.28 -14.05
N LYS A 100 18.57 -12.52 -14.15
CA LYS A 100 19.09 -11.93 -15.39
C LYS A 100 19.81 -13.02 -16.24
N PRO A 101 19.61 -13.10 -17.56
CA PRO A 101 18.65 -12.36 -18.36
C PRO A 101 17.21 -12.89 -18.24
N PHE A 102 16.23 -11.99 -18.15
CA PHE A 102 14.82 -12.32 -17.98
C PHE A 102 13.97 -11.88 -19.17
N ARG A 103 12.79 -12.51 -19.27
CA ARG A 103 11.75 -12.09 -20.21
C ARG A 103 10.89 -11.00 -19.60
N MET A 104 10.63 -9.91 -20.35
CA MET A 104 9.80 -8.79 -19.86
C MET A 104 8.43 -9.22 -19.38
N GLN A 105 7.79 -10.20 -20.05
CA GLN A 105 6.50 -10.75 -19.64
C GLN A 105 6.55 -11.48 -18.30
N GLU A 106 7.64 -12.15 -17.99
CA GLU A 106 7.85 -12.79 -16.69
C GLU A 106 7.94 -11.74 -15.59
N LEU A 107 8.79 -10.70 -15.78
CA LEU A 107 8.93 -9.59 -14.85
C LEU A 107 7.57 -8.94 -14.56
N LEU A 108 6.81 -8.57 -15.59
CA LEU A 108 5.49 -7.96 -15.45
C LEU A 108 4.49 -8.87 -14.73
N SER A 109 4.54 -10.18 -14.96
CA SER A 109 3.66 -11.15 -14.28
C SER A 109 3.94 -11.18 -12.78
N ARG A 110 5.22 -11.16 -12.37
CA ARG A 110 5.65 -11.13 -10.97
C ARG A 110 5.30 -9.80 -10.29
N ILE A 111 5.52 -8.67 -10.96
CA ILE A 111 5.11 -7.34 -10.51
C ILE A 111 3.61 -7.34 -10.20
N ARG A 112 2.77 -7.77 -11.15
CA ARG A 112 1.31 -7.86 -10.95
C ARG A 112 0.93 -8.77 -9.79
N ALA A 113 1.63 -9.89 -9.60
CA ALA A 113 1.37 -10.81 -8.50
C ALA A 113 1.71 -10.20 -7.13
N LEU A 114 2.83 -9.47 -7.02
CA LEU A 114 3.23 -8.80 -5.79
C LEU A 114 2.29 -7.65 -5.44
N LEU A 115 1.95 -6.80 -6.40
CA LEU A 115 1.02 -5.69 -6.20
C LEU A 115 -0.38 -6.17 -5.83
N ARG A 116 -0.85 -7.30 -6.39
CA ARG A 116 -2.12 -7.92 -5.98
C ARG A 116 -2.08 -8.42 -4.55
N ARG A 117 -0.96 -9.00 -4.07
CA ARG A 117 -0.79 -9.45 -2.68
C ARG A 117 -0.71 -8.29 -1.69
N SER A 118 -0.04 -7.20 -2.08
CA SER A 118 -0.01 -5.96 -1.30
C SER A 118 -1.41 -5.37 -1.16
N ASN A 119 -2.15 -5.24 -2.26
CA ASN A 119 -3.55 -4.81 -2.24
C ASN A 119 -4.45 -5.73 -1.42
N ALA A 120 -4.22 -7.06 -1.42
CA ALA A 120 -4.98 -8.00 -0.61
C ALA A 120 -4.67 -7.87 0.89
N ARG A 121 -3.44 -7.50 1.28
CA ARG A 121 -3.11 -7.15 2.68
C ARG A 121 -3.72 -5.81 3.09
N GLU A 122 -3.73 -4.82 2.20
CA GLU A 122 -4.49 -3.58 2.42
C GLU A 122 -6.01 -3.76 2.31
N ALA A 123 -6.47 -4.88 1.69
CA ALA A 123 -7.88 -5.19 1.58
C ALA A 123 -8.54 -5.50 2.93
N VAL A 124 -7.79 -5.94 3.93
CA VAL A 124 -8.30 -6.23 5.26
C VAL A 124 -7.62 -5.31 6.29
N VAL A 125 -8.40 -4.39 6.85
CA VAL A 125 -7.95 -3.51 7.94
C VAL A 125 -8.64 -3.97 9.21
N SER A 126 -7.86 -4.33 10.24
CA SER A 126 -8.40 -4.72 11.54
C SER A 126 -7.91 -3.76 12.63
N ARG A 127 -8.85 -3.23 13.43
CA ARG A 127 -8.53 -2.30 14.52
C ARG A 127 -9.63 -2.33 15.58
N SER A 128 -9.22 -2.45 16.83
CA SER A 128 -10.13 -2.39 17.99
C SER A 128 -11.33 -3.35 17.89
N GLY A 129 -11.11 -4.58 17.37
CA GLY A 129 -12.17 -5.58 17.18
C GLY A 129 -13.06 -5.37 15.95
N ILE A 130 -12.82 -4.30 15.18
CA ILE A 130 -13.47 -4.06 13.88
C ILE A 130 -12.53 -4.51 12.77
N THR A 131 -13.03 -5.35 11.87
CA THR A 131 -12.29 -5.79 10.67
C THR A 131 -13.06 -5.36 9.42
N LEU A 132 -12.37 -4.69 8.51
CA LEU A 132 -12.91 -4.30 7.20
C LEU A 132 -12.27 -5.15 6.11
N ASP A 133 -13.09 -5.80 5.31
CA ASP A 133 -12.70 -6.41 4.04
C ASP A 133 -13.08 -5.46 2.90
N LYS A 134 -12.09 -4.75 2.37
CA LYS A 134 -12.30 -3.76 1.29
C LYS A 134 -12.67 -4.44 -0.03
N ALA A 135 -12.22 -5.67 -0.26
CA ALA A 135 -12.52 -6.41 -1.48
C ALA A 135 -13.99 -6.87 -1.52
N LYS A 136 -14.55 -7.21 -0.35
CA LYS A 136 -15.94 -7.63 -0.21
C LYS A 136 -16.88 -6.49 0.19
N LEU A 137 -16.36 -5.28 0.45
CA LEU A 137 -17.10 -4.16 1.04
C LEU A 137 -17.85 -4.57 2.32
N GLN A 138 -17.23 -5.43 3.13
CA GLN A 138 -17.80 -6.00 4.32
C GLN A 138 -17.07 -5.55 5.60
N ALA A 139 -17.81 -5.34 6.66
CA ALA A 139 -17.25 -5.06 7.97
C ALA A 139 -17.71 -6.13 8.97
N THR A 140 -16.83 -6.49 9.91
CA THR A 140 -17.18 -7.35 11.04
C THR A 140 -16.76 -6.70 12.36
N ARG A 141 -17.49 -7.02 13.44
CA ARG A 141 -17.12 -6.65 14.82
C ARG A 141 -16.99 -7.93 15.62
N ASN A 142 -15.81 -8.20 16.14
CA ASN A 142 -15.48 -9.43 16.88
C ASN A 142 -15.90 -10.72 16.14
N GLY A 143 -15.80 -10.73 14.81
CA GLY A 143 -16.16 -11.85 13.95
C GLY A 143 -17.60 -11.85 13.44
N GLU A 144 -18.49 -11.01 13.99
CA GLU A 144 -19.89 -10.89 13.54
C GLU A 144 -20.02 -9.83 12.44
N ILE A 145 -20.82 -10.12 11.41
CA ILE A 145 -21.02 -9.21 10.27
C ILE A 145 -21.81 -7.98 10.70
N LEU A 146 -21.27 -6.78 10.40
CA LEU A 146 -21.95 -5.51 10.59
C LEU A 146 -22.77 -5.17 9.35
N THR A 147 -24.07 -4.94 9.53
CA THR A 147 -24.93 -4.43 8.45
C THR A 147 -24.73 -2.92 8.29
N LEU A 148 -23.88 -2.53 7.33
CA LEU A 148 -23.60 -1.13 7.02
C LEU A 148 -24.17 -0.76 5.64
N THR A 149 -24.66 0.47 5.50
CA THR A 149 -24.86 1.06 4.17
C THR A 149 -23.51 1.35 3.50
N LEU A 150 -23.48 1.51 2.18
CA LEU A 150 -22.25 1.83 1.47
C LEU A 150 -21.61 3.14 1.98
N THR A 151 -22.41 4.13 2.31
CA THR A 151 -21.96 5.40 2.89
C THR A 151 -21.32 5.21 4.25
N GLU A 152 -21.96 4.46 5.15
CA GLU A 152 -21.42 4.12 6.48
C GLU A 152 -20.11 3.33 6.36
N TYR A 153 -20.07 2.36 5.43
CA TYR A 153 -18.86 1.59 5.15
C TYR A 153 -17.70 2.48 4.69
N LYS A 154 -17.92 3.41 3.74
CA LYS A 154 -16.89 4.34 3.27
C LYS A 154 -16.37 5.27 4.37
N ILE A 155 -17.28 5.80 5.21
CA ILE A 155 -16.90 6.61 6.37
C ILE A 155 -16.02 5.79 7.33
N LEU A 156 -16.45 4.58 7.66
CA LEU A 156 -15.72 3.67 8.56
C LEU A 156 -14.34 3.33 7.99
N ALA A 157 -14.27 2.96 6.70
CA ALA A 157 -13.02 2.63 6.03
C ALA A 157 -12.02 3.79 6.04
N LYS A 158 -12.50 5.02 5.87
CA LYS A 158 -11.64 6.20 5.93
C LYS A 158 -11.14 6.45 7.36
N LEU A 159 -12.02 6.38 8.35
CA LEU A 159 -11.69 6.64 9.75
C LEU A 159 -10.72 5.61 10.33
N ILE A 160 -10.96 4.31 10.09
CA ILE A 160 -10.16 3.23 10.67
C ILE A 160 -8.75 3.14 10.05
N SER A 161 -8.59 3.58 8.80
CA SER A 161 -7.32 3.55 8.09
C SER A 161 -6.34 4.67 8.50
N GLN A 162 -6.79 5.65 9.30
CA GLN A 162 -5.96 6.81 9.67
C GLN A 162 -5.97 7.02 11.20
N ARG A 163 -4.81 7.43 11.73
CA ARG A 163 -4.67 7.75 13.18
C ARG A 163 -4.89 9.23 13.51
N CYS A 164 -5.09 10.05 12.48
CA CYS A 164 -5.28 11.49 12.62
C CYS A 164 -6.76 11.88 12.55
N ILE A 165 -7.02 13.15 12.88
CA ILE A 165 -8.34 13.76 12.69
C ILE A 165 -8.60 13.87 11.17
N ILE A 166 -9.76 13.42 10.73
CA ILE A 166 -10.21 13.55 9.35
C ILE A 166 -11.25 14.67 9.28
N THR A 167 -10.95 15.67 8.46
CA THR A 167 -11.84 16.82 8.33
C THR A 167 -13.17 16.43 7.65
N ARG A 168 -14.23 17.19 7.94
CA ARG A 168 -15.55 16.97 7.32
C ARG A 168 -15.45 17.02 5.79
N GLY A 169 -14.70 17.98 5.23
CA GLY A 169 -14.50 18.09 3.79
C GLY A 169 -13.85 16.85 3.16
N VAL A 170 -12.85 16.25 3.82
CA VAL A 170 -12.21 15.02 3.33
C VAL A 170 -13.19 13.83 3.36
N LEU A 171 -14.06 13.73 4.37
CA LEU A 171 -15.09 12.71 4.42
C LEU A 171 -16.15 12.92 3.34
N LEU A 172 -16.63 14.14 3.18
CA LEU A 172 -17.61 14.48 2.13
C LEU A 172 -17.07 14.18 0.73
N ASN A 173 -15.82 14.58 0.44
CA ASN A 173 -15.17 14.28 -0.84
C ASN A 173 -15.06 12.77 -1.09
N ALA A 174 -14.73 11.97 -0.07
CA ALA A 174 -14.66 10.51 -0.19
C ALA A 174 -16.03 9.85 -0.46
N LEU A 175 -17.12 10.53 -0.16
CA LEU A 175 -18.49 10.10 -0.45
C LEU A 175 -18.97 10.56 -1.82
N TRP A 176 -18.43 11.69 -2.33
CA TRP A 176 -18.86 12.33 -3.57
C TRP A 176 -18.56 11.50 -4.84
N ASP A 177 -17.45 10.77 -4.87
CA ASP A 177 -16.98 10.04 -6.07
C ASP A 177 -17.86 8.84 -6.47
N ALA A 178 -18.92 8.51 -5.73
CA ALA A 178 -19.63 7.25 -5.95
C ALA A 178 -21.05 7.36 -6.47
N ASP A 179 -21.81 8.45 -6.25
CA ASP A 179 -23.27 8.38 -6.52
C ASP A 179 -23.94 9.68 -6.95
N SER A 180 -23.22 10.75 -7.34
CA SER A 180 -23.80 12.02 -7.83
C SER A 180 -24.92 12.63 -6.93
N ARG A 181 -25.13 12.12 -5.72
CA ARG A 181 -26.09 12.66 -4.77
C ARG A 181 -25.35 13.54 -3.77
N PHE A 182 -25.80 14.79 -3.66
CA PHE A 182 -25.31 15.75 -2.68
C PHE A 182 -25.46 15.19 -1.25
N VAL A 183 -24.33 14.76 -0.65
CA VAL A 183 -24.27 14.51 0.79
C VAL A 183 -23.87 15.84 1.42
N ASP A 184 -24.81 16.53 2.05
CA ASP A 184 -24.54 17.75 2.80
C ASP A 184 -23.93 17.46 4.18
N ASP A 185 -23.48 18.51 4.84
CA ASP A 185 -22.81 18.43 6.14
C ASP A 185 -23.72 17.85 7.25
N ASN A 186 -25.03 18.06 7.19
CA ASN A 186 -26.00 17.49 8.12
C ASN A 186 -26.15 15.99 7.90
N THR A 187 -26.17 15.56 6.65
CA THR A 187 -26.28 14.14 6.28
C THR A 187 -25.07 13.35 6.76
N LEU A 188 -23.82 13.91 6.70
CA LEU A 188 -22.63 13.29 7.25
C LEU A 188 -22.77 13.02 8.76
N SER A 189 -23.29 13.98 9.51
CA SER A 189 -23.50 13.82 10.97
C SER A 189 -24.47 12.71 11.32
N VAL A 190 -25.53 12.54 10.53
CA VAL A 190 -26.51 11.45 10.69
C VAL A 190 -25.85 10.08 10.40
N HIS A 191 -25.06 9.97 9.33
CA HIS A 191 -24.36 8.72 9.04
C HIS A 191 -23.33 8.35 10.11
N VAL A 192 -22.60 9.33 10.66
CA VAL A 192 -21.69 9.11 11.77
C VAL A 192 -22.43 8.68 13.04
N SER A 193 -23.60 9.25 13.32
CA SER A 193 -24.42 8.83 14.46
C SER A 193 -24.85 7.36 14.32
N ARG A 194 -25.43 6.99 13.18
CA ARG A 194 -25.84 5.61 12.89
C ARG A 194 -24.67 4.63 12.94
N LEU A 195 -23.50 5.05 12.45
CA LEU A 195 -22.29 4.24 12.50
C LEU A 195 -21.87 3.98 13.96
N ARG A 196 -21.90 4.99 14.82
CA ARG A 196 -21.60 4.86 16.25
C ARG A 196 -22.51 3.85 16.95
N GLU A 197 -23.80 3.84 16.63
CA GLU A 197 -24.75 2.86 17.20
C GLU A 197 -24.34 1.41 16.86
N LYS A 198 -23.76 1.19 15.66
CA LYS A 198 -23.35 -0.13 15.18
C LYS A 198 -21.99 -0.59 15.69
N ILE A 199 -21.02 0.33 15.80
CA ILE A 199 -19.63 -0.02 16.13
C ILE A 199 -19.23 0.32 17.56
N GLY A 200 -20.05 1.06 18.30
CA GLY A 200 -19.78 1.63 19.63
C GLY A 200 -19.53 3.14 19.55
N PRO A 201 -20.20 3.93 20.42
CA PRO A 201 -20.14 5.40 20.38
C PRO A 201 -18.75 5.94 20.73
N GLU A 202 -17.95 5.19 21.47
CA GLU A 202 -16.60 5.53 21.92
C GLU A 202 -15.56 5.52 20.77
N ARG A 203 -15.84 4.77 19.69
CA ARG A 203 -14.89 4.52 18.60
C ARG A 203 -14.67 5.72 17.68
N ILE A 204 -15.61 6.64 17.61
CA ILE A 204 -15.51 7.83 16.78
C ILE A 204 -15.67 9.07 17.64
N LYS A 205 -14.60 9.81 17.85
CA LYS A 205 -14.61 11.10 18.55
C LYS A 205 -14.95 12.23 17.58
N THR A 206 -15.84 13.14 17.97
CA THR A 206 -16.08 14.39 17.26
C THR A 206 -15.06 15.44 17.74
N VAL A 207 -14.35 16.06 16.80
CA VAL A 207 -13.53 17.24 17.06
C VAL A 207 -14.29 18.44 16.51
N ARG A 208 -14.90 19.21 17.45
CA ARG A 208 -15.81 20.32 17.11
C ARG A 208 -15.16 21.31 16.15
N GLY A 209 -15.89 21.69 15.12
CA GLY A 209 -15.42 22.62 14.07
C GLY A 209 -14.39 22.04 13.08
N VAL A 210 -13.91 20.80 13.28
CA VAL A 210 -12.85 20.19 12.45
C VAL A 210 -13.34 18.93 11.74
N GLY A 211 -13.77 17.91 12.49
CA GLY A 211 -14.13 16.63 11.88
C GLY A 211 -14.26 15.50 12.88
N TYR A 212 -13.82 14.31 12.48
CA TYR A 212 -13.93 13.07 13.25
C TYR A 212 -12.59 12.35 13.35
N GLN A 213 -12.42 11.59 14.42
CA GLN A 213 -11.22 10.80 14.68
C GLN A 213 -11.62 9.41 15.18
N TRP A 214 -10.94 8.38 14.66
CA TRP A 214 -11.01 7.04 15.21
C TRP A 214 -10.28 6.98 16.55
N VAL A 215 -10.89 6.29 17.53
CA VAL A 215 -10.31 6.02 18.85
C VAL A 215 -10.20 4.52 19.06
N ASP A 216 -9.03 4.04 19.52
CA ASP A 216 -8.78 2.61 19.83
C ASP A 216 -9.39 2.18 21.17
#